data_2434fc93f5a5ddcd175515ccf8092e57
#
_entry.id   2434fc93f5a5ddcd175515ccf8092e57
#
_cell.length_a   1.000
_cell.length_b   1.000
_cell.length_c   1.000
_cell.angle_alpha   90.00
_cell.angle_beta   90.00
_cell.angle_gamma   90.00
#
_symmetry.space_group_name_H-M   'P 1'
#
loop_
_entity.id
_entity.type
_entity.pdbx_description
1 polymer ?
#
loop_
_entity_poly.entity_id
_entity_poly.type
_entity_poly.pdbx_seq_one_letter_code
_entity_poly.pdbx_strand_id
1 'polypeptide(L)'
;MLAKRLGKPRVIAETGAGQHGVATATIAARYGLECVVYMGSEDIKRQAQNVYRMKLLGATVVPVESGSKTLKDALNEALRDWVTNVDNTFYIIGTVAGPHPYPMMVRDFQSVIGTECLTQMPELAGRQPDAVLACVGGGSNAMGIFYPYISHENTRLIGVEAAGEGIETGKHSASLTMGVPGVLHGNRTYLLQDEDGQIAETHSVSAGLDYPGVGPEHAYLKDIGRAEYVSITDDEALKTFHECCRIEGIIPALESAHAIAYATKLAPTMGKDKILLVNLSGRGDKDMHTVSQRSGLSFYCHPECEQGRTAADAARGAAQPLVRK
;
A
#
# COMPACT_ATOMS: atom_id res chain seq x y z
N MET A 1 2.98 4.83 -21.51
CA MET A 1 2.45 4.94 -22.92
C MET A 1 1.72 6.26 -23.15
N LEU A 2 0.72 6.63 -22.31
CA LEU A 2 -0.05 7.87 -22.49
C LEU A 2 0.85 9.12 -22.51
N ALA A 3 1.78 9.28 -21.56
CA ALA A 3 2.76 10.37 -21.54
C ALA A 3 3.50 10.51 -22.87
N LYS A 4 3.98 9.39 -23.42
CA LYS A 4 4.69 9.37 -24.70
C LYS A 4 3.79 9.77 -25.88
N ARG A 5 2.52 9.31 -25.88
CA ARG A 5 1.54 9.73 -26.91
C ARG A 5 1.22 11.22 -26.85
N LEU A 6 1.25 11.80 -25.65
CA LEU A 6 1.07 13.23 -25.42
C LEU A 6 2.34 14.06 -25.66
N GLY A 7 3.44 13.43 -26.08
CA GLY A 7 4.71 14.12 -26.34
C GLY A 7 5.40 14.65 -25.09
N LYS A 8 5.07 14.11 -23.90
CA LYS A 8 5.70 14.54 -22.64
C LYS A 8 7.04 13.82 -22.45
N PRO A 9 8.17 14.55 -22.40
CA PRO A 9 9.50 13.94 -22.22
C PRO A 9 9.77 13.55 -20.77
N ARG A 10 9.06 14.13 -19.81
CA ARG A 10 9.24 13.96 -18.36
C ARG A 10 8.00 13.36 -17.72
N VAL A 11 8.24 12.42 -16.79
CA VAL A 11 7.19 11.87 -15.91
C VAL A 11 7.55 12.11 -14.47
N ILE A 12 6.54 12.35 -13.65
CA ILE A 12 6.70 12.43 -12.19
C ILE A 12 5.73 11.47 -11.51
N ALA A 13 6.09 11.04 -10.32
CA ALA A 13 5.24 10.24 -9.43
C ALA A 13 5.51 10.62 -7.99
N GLU A 14 4.54 10.39 -7.12
CA GLU A 14 4.71 10.29 -5.68
C GLU A 14 4.78 8.82 -5.27
N THR A 15 5.35 8.55 -4.10
CA THR A 15 5.32 7.19 -3.54
C THR A 15 5.48 7.22 -2.02
N GLY A 16 4.82 6.31 -1.31
CA GLY A 16 5.00 6.02 0.12
C GLY A 16 5.84 4.75 0.30
N ALA A 17 5.25 3.58 0.07
CA ALA A 17 5.95 2.30 0.15
C ALA A 17 7.04 2.09 -0.93
N GLY A 18 7.11 2.96 -1.92
CA GLY A 18 8.11 2.92 -3.00
C GLY A 18 7.74 2.02 -4.17
N GLN A 19 6.70 1.20 -4.09
CA GLN A 19 6.31 0.27 -5.16
C GLN A 19 5.89 0.99 -6.44
N HIS A 20 5.04 2.01 -6.31
CA HIS A 20 4.61 2.84 -7.43
C HIS A 20 5.79 3.59 -8.07
N GLY A 21 6.69 4.13 -7.24
CA GLY A 21 7.91 4.79 -7.72
C GLY A 21 8.80 3.85 -8.52
N VAL A 22 9.02 2.62 -8.05
CA VAL A 22 9.80 1.60 -8.77
C VAL A 22 9.14 1.23 -10.10
N ALA A 23 7.82 1.04 -10.13
CA ALA A 23 7.08 0.73 -11.35
C ALA A 23 7.20 1.88 -12.37
N THR A 24 7.03 3.12 -11.91
CA THR A 24 7.17 4.32 -12.75
C THR A 24 8.58 4.46 -13.30
N ALA A 25 9.60 4.32 -12.44
CA ALA A 25 11.02 4.36 -12.86
C ALA A 25 11.34 3.27 -13.88
N THR A 26 10.83 2.04 -13.69
CA THR A 26 11.03 0.93 -14.63
C THR A 26 10.50 1.26 -16.02
N ILE A 27 9.27 1.78 -16.09
CA ILE A 27 8.64 2.10 -17.37
C ILE A 27 9.28 3.35 -17.98
N ALA A 28 9.64 4.36 -17.18
CA ALA A 28 10.35 5.54 -17.66
C ALA A 28 11.70 5.17 -18.29
N ALA A 29 12.50 4.34 -17.63
CA ALA A 29 13.76 3.81 -18.17
C ALA A 29 13.54 3.07 -19.50
N ARG A 30 12.51 2.20 -19.56
CA ARG A 30 12.17 1.43 -20.78
C ARG A 30 11.81 2.30 -21.98
N TYR A 31 11.18 3.47 -21.71
CA TYR A 31 10.72 4.38 -22.77
C TYR A 31 11.62 5.61 -22.98
N GLY A 32 12.73 5.72 -22.25
CA GLY A 32 13.67 6.84 -22.35
C GLY A 32 13.04 8.17 -21.90
N LEU A 33 12.21 8.14 -20.85
CA LEU A 33 11.59 9.33 -20.26
C LEU A 33 12.38 9.76 -19.01
N GLU A 34 12.55 11.07 -18.82
CA GLU A 34 13.01 11.60 -17.55
C GLU A 34 12.01 11.23 -16.45
N CYS A 35 12.50 10.77 -15.30
CA CYS A 35 11.67 10.31 -14.21
C CYS A 35 12.07 10.96 -12.89
N VAL A 36 11.14 11.66 -12.25
CA VAL A 36 11.30 12.21 -10.90
C VAL A 36 10.24 11.60 -9.98
N VAL A 37 10.69 11.10 -8.82
CA VAL A 37 9.81 10.49 -7.82
C VAL A 37 9.91 11.26 -6.52
N TYR A 38 8.79 11.80 -6.05
CA TYR A 38 8.66 12.46 -4.75
C TYR A 38 8.36 11.43 -3.67
N MET A 39 9.11 11.47 -2.58
CA MET A 39 8.95 10.53 -1.48
C MET A 39 9.25 11.22 -0.15
N GLY A 40 8.39 11.05 0.84
CA GLY A 40 8.62 11.61 2.18
C GLY A 40 9.91 11.06 2.79
N SER A 41 10.66 11.89 3.50
CA SER A 41 11.96 11.48 4.05
C SER A 41 11.85 10.39 5.12
N GLU A 42 10.73 10.28 5.82
CA GLU A 42 10.47 9.15 6.72
C GLU A 42 10.19 7.86 5.93
N ASP A 43 9.45 7.94 4.82
CA ASP A 43 9.23 6.79 3.93
C ASP A 43 10.52 6.34 3.24
N ILE A 44 11.40 7.27 2.86
CA ILE A 44 12.72 6.96 2.30
C ILE A 44 13.52 6.08 3.26
N LYS A 45 13.49 6.36 4.57
CA LYS A 45 14.18 5.55 5.58
C LYS A 45 13.55 4.15 5.69
N ARG A 46 12.22 4.11 5.81
CA ARG A 46 11.45 2.85 5.95
C ARG A 46 11.62 1.91 4.74
N GLN A 47 11.76 2.49 3.54
CA GLN A 47 11.70 1.78 2.26
C GLN A 47 12.96 1.99 1.39
N ALA A 48 14.12 2.04 2.05
CA ALA A 48 15.42 2.33 1.40
C ALA A 48 15.76 1.40 0.22
N GLN A 49 15.33 0.14 0.26
CA GLN A 49 15.53 -0.80 -0.85
C GLN A 49 14.83 -0.36 -2.13
N ASN A 50 13.58 0.15 -2.02
CA ASN A 50 12.86 0.66 -3.18
C ASN A 50 13.46 1.97 -3.69
N VAL A 51 13.97 2.83 -2.80
CA VAL A 51 14.73 4.04 -3.18
C VAL A 51 15.96 3.66 -3.99
N TYR A 52 16.70 2.66 -3.57
CA TYR A 52 17.87 2.16 -4.30
C TYR A 52 17.48 1.60 -5.68
N ARG A 53 16.38 0.83 -5.77
CA ARG A 53 15.86 0.33 -7.05
C ARG A 53 15.50 1.46 -8.01
N MET A 54 14.82 2.51 -7.54
CA MET A 54 14.48 3.69 -8.36
C MET A 54 15.72 4.38 -8.91
N LYS A 55 16.75 4.58 -8.06
CA LYS A 55 18.03 5.17 -8.48
C LYS A 55 18.78 4.31 -9.50
N LEU A 56 18.80 2.98 -9.32
CA LEU A 56 19.37 2.05 -10.31
C LEU A 56 18.68 2.14 -11.67
N LEU A 57 17.39 2.43 -11.69
CA LEU A 57 16.59 2.59 -12.91
C LEU A 57 16.72 3.99 -13.51
N GLY A 58 17.59 4.84 -12.95
CA GLY A 58 17.88 6.19 -13.46
C GLY A 58 16.88 7.26 -13.03
N ALA A 59 15.95 6.96 -12.11
CA ALA A 59 15.04 7.97 -11.58
C ALA A 59 15.72 8.86 -10.53
N THR A 60 15.35 10.15 -10.52
CA THR A 60 15.67 11.07 -9.44
C THR A 60 14.65 10.92 -8.33
N VAL A 61 15.09 10.56 -7.12
CA VAL A 61 14.22 10.52 -5.94
C VAL A 61 14.43 11.79 -5.14
N VAL A 62 13.37 12.59 -5.01
CA VAL A 62 13.36 13.87 -4.29
C VAL A 62 12.78 13.65 -2.90
N PRO A 63 13.58 13.84 -1.82
CA PRO A 63 13.07 13.75 -0.46
C PRO A 63 12.16 14.94 -0.15
N VAL A 64 11.01 14.68 0.46
CA VAL A 64 10.08 15.71 0.93
C VAL A 64 10.20 15.81 2.44
N GLU A 65 10.61 17.01 2.89
CA GLU A 65 10.87 17.31 4.30
C GLU A 65 9.75 18.13 4.97
N SER A 66 8.71 18.49 4.23
CA SER A 66 7.56 19.21 4.76
C SER A 66 6.56 18.28 5.45
N GLY A 67 5.78 18.82 6.38
CA GLY A 67 4.68 18.13 7.07
C GLY A 67 5.12 16.88 7.81
N SER A 68 4.34 15.82 7.70
CA SER A 68 4.63 14.50 8.30
C SER A 68 5.77 13.74 7.60
N LYS A 69 6.28 14.26 6.47
CA LYS A 69 7.35 13.65 5.68
C LYS A 69 7.01 12.25 5.14
N THR A 70 5.72 12.05 4.86
CA THR A 70 5.15 10.78 4.37
C THR A 70 4.43 10.98 3.03
N LEU A 71 3.70 9.98 2.57
CA LEU A 71 2.99 9.95 1.29
C LEU A 71 2.12 11.19 1.04
N LYS A 72 1.43 11.71 2.07
CA LYS A 72 0.58 12.92 1.93
C LYS A 72 1.38 14.11 1.39
N ASP A 73 2.55 14.34 1.96
CA ASP A 73 3.39 15.48 1.58
C ASP A 73 4.10 15.25 0.24
N ALA A 74 4.44 14.01 -0.06
CA ALA A 74 4.94 13.62 -1.39
C ALA A 74 3.91 13.91 -2.49
N LEU A 75 2.62 13.64 -2.27
CA LEU A 75 1.52 14.03 -3.16
C LEU A 75 1.45 15.55 -3.37
N ASN A 76 1.56 16.31 -2.29
CA ASN A 76 1.55 17.78 -2.37
C ASN A 76 2.68 18.30 -3.28
N GLU A 77 3.90 17.80 -3.11
CA GLU A 77 5.05 18.27 -3.91
C GLU A 77 4.92 17.79 -5.38
N ALA A 78 4.47 16.58 -5.62
CA ALA A 78 4.24 16.10 -6.98
C ALA A 78 3.17 16.94 -7.69
N LEU A 79 2.08 17.32 -7.01
CA LEU A 79 1.05 18.19 -7.58
C LEU A 79 1.60 19.60 -7.87
N ARG A 80 2.45 20.17 -6.99
CA ARG A 80 3.09 21.49 -7.22
C ARG A 80 3.99 21.46 -8.45
N ASP A 81 4.84 20.43 -8.56
CA ASP A 81 5.69 20.26 -9.74
C ASP A 81 4.84 20.10 -11.01
N TRP A 82 3.83 19.23 -10.96
CA TRP A 82 2.98 18.99 -12.12
C TRP A 82 2.30 20.25 -12.65
N VAL A 83 1.66 21.03 -11.77
CA VAL A 83 0.97 22.27 -12.22
C VAL A 83 1.93 23.34 -12.73
N THR A 84 3.17 23.33 -12.21
CA THR A 84 4.23 24.26 -12.66
C THR A 84 4.77 23.86 -14.04
N ASN A 85 4.87 22.57 -14.33
CA ASN A 85 5.55 22.02 -15.49
C ASN A 85 4.61 21.23 -16.40
N VAL A 86 3.32 21.55 -16.42
CA VAL A 86 2.28 20.77 -17.12
C VAL A 86 2.56 20.62 -18.61
N ASP A 87 3.23 21.57 -19.25
CA ASP A 87 3.50 21.54 -20.68
C ASP A 87 4.44 20.40 -21.11
N ASN A 88 5.43 20.06 -20.29
CA ASN A 88 6.43 19.03 -20.60
C ASN A 88 6.37 17.81 -19.71
N THR A 89 5.56 17.83 -18.65
CA THR A 89 5.53 16.82 -17.58
C THR A 89 4.19 16.11 -17.54
N PHE A 90 4.22 14.78 -17.44
CA PHE A 90 3.05 13.95 -17.17
C PHE A 90 3.12 13.40 -15.75
N TYR A 91 2.08 13.66 -14.96
CA TYR A 91 1.97 13.11 -13.61
C TYR A 91 1.36 11.70 -13.67
N ILE A 92 2.13 10.73 -13.19
CA ILE A 92 1.68 9.34 -13.01
C ILE A 92 1.29 9.19 -11.55
N ILE A 93 0.06 9.57 -11.21
CA ILE A 93 -0.44 9.47 -9.84
C ILE A 93 -0.58 8.01 -9.42
N GLY A 94 -0.16 7.69 -8.18
CA GLY A 94 -0.06 6.32 -7.67
C GLY A 94 -1.30 5.81 -6.94
N THR A 95 -2.35 6.63 -6.83
CA THR A 95 -3.57 6.26 -6.12
C THR A 95 -4.82 6.78 -6.82
N VAL A 96 -6.00 6.27 -6.43
CA VAL A 96 -7.32 6.70 -6.98
C VAL A 96 -7.80 8.02 -6.37
N ALA A 97 -6.88 8.93 -6.05
CA ALA A 97 -7.15 10.26 -5.51
C ALA A 97 -6.75 11.35 -6.50
N GLY A 98 -6.96 12.61 -6.12
CA GLY A 98 -6.64 13.76 -6.96
C GLY A 98 -7.84 14.31 -7.72
N PRO A 99 -7.63 15.41 -8.48
CA PRO A 99 -8.69 16.03 -9.26
C PRO A 99 -9.12 15.12 -10.43
N HIS A 100 -10.37 15.29 -10.87
CA HIS A 100 -10.82 14.62 -12.11
C HIS A 100 -9.87 14.97 -13.28
N PRO A 101 -9.47 14.01 -14.13
CA PRO A 101 -9.95 12.62 -14.24
C PRO A 101 -9.09 11.56 -13.55
N TYR A 102 -8.14 11.94 -12.67
CA TYR A 102 -7.19 10.98 -12.10
C TYR A 102 -7.83 9.78 -11.39
N PRO A 103 -8.83 9.94 -10.50
CA PRO A 103 -9.46 8.78 -9.85
C PRO A 103 -10.01 7.78 -10.87
N MET A 104 -10.72 8.26 -11.88
CA MET A 104 -11.27 7.44 -12.96
C MET A 104 -10.16 6.74 -13.78
N MET A 105 -9.12 7.47 -14.16
CA MET A 105 -8.01 6.91 -14.95
C MET A 105 -7.29 5.80 -14.19
N VAL A 106 -6.96 6.02 -12.92
CA VAL A 106 -6.28 5.02 -12.08
C VAL A 106 -7.18 3.81 -11.87
N ARG A 107 -8.46 4.01 -11.56
CA ARG A 107 -9.46 2.94 -11.48
C ARG A 107 -9.46 2.09 -12.74
N ASP A 108 -9.62 2.71 -13.90
CA ASP A 108 -9.74 2.01 -15.19
C ASP A 108 -8.47 1.19 -15.50
N PHE A 109 -7.29 1.74 -15.23
CA PHE A 109 -6.04 0.99 -15.40
C PHE A 109 -5.88 -0.15 -14.39
N GLN A 110 -6.33 0.02 -13.16
CA GLN A 110 -6.25 -1.00 -12.12
C GLN A 110 -7.36 -2.08 -12.23
N SER A 111 -8.46 -1.79 -12.93
CA SER A 111 -9.61 -2.71 -13.02
C SER A 111 -9.29 -4.01 -13.75
N VAL A 112 -8.15 -4.11 -14.44
CA VAL A 112 -7.63 -5.37 -14.97
C VAL A 112 -7.59 -6.47 -13.90
N ILE A 113 -7.29 -6.12 -12.64
CA ILE A 113 -7.24 -7.04 -11.51
C ILE A 113 -8.61 -7.76 -11.34
N GLY A 114 -9.66 -6.99 -11.15
CA GLY A 114 -11.01 -7.56 -10.95
C GLY A 114 -11.58 -8.18 -12.23
N THR A 115 -11.25 -7.63 -13.40
CA THR A 115 -11.68 -8.18 -14.70
C THR A 115 -11.11 -9.59 -14.91
N GLU A 116 -9.83 -9.81 -14.59
CA GLU A 116 -9.23 -11.14 -14.66
C GLU A 116 -9.84 -12.08 -13.61
N CYS A 117 -10.12 -11.59 -12.39
CA CYS A 117 -10.78 -12.39 -11.36
C CYS A 117 -12.18 -12.88 -11.78
N LEU A 118 -12.95 -12.08 -12.50
CA LEU A 118 -14.27 -12.50 -13.01
C LEU A 118 -14.21 -13.75 -13.89
N THR A 119 -13.10 -13.94 -14.61
CA THR A 119 -12.86 -15.14 -15.44
C THR A 119 -12.22 -16.26 -14.62
N GLN A 120 -11.18 -15.93 -13.84
CA GLN A 120 -10.40 -16.91 -13.10
C GLN A 120 -11.20 -17.59 -11.97
N MET A 121 -12.09 -16.88 -11.30
CA MET A 121 -12.86 -17.46 -10.19
C MET A 121 -13.78 -18.61 -10.61
N PRO A 122 -14.60 -18.50 -11.68
CA PRO A 122 -15.34 -19.65 -12.18
C PRO A 122 -14.46 -20.83 -12.62
N GLU A 123 -13.29 -20.57 -13.21
CA GLU A 123 -12.36 -21.60 -13.66
C GLU A 123 -11.72 -22.35 -12.48
N LEU A 124 -11.31 -21.63 -11.43
CA LEU A 124 -10.59 -22.18 -10.29
C LEU A 124 -11.50 -22.72 -9.18
N ALA A 125 -12.62 -22.04 -8.94
CA ALA A 125 -13.50 -22.30 -7.80
C ALA A 125 -14.95 -22.64 -8.21
N GLY A 126 -15.24 -22.74 -9.51
CA GLY A 126 -16.55 -23.09 -10.05
C GLY A 126 -17.59 -21.98 -9.98
N ARG A 127 -17.33 -20.87 -9.30
CA ARG A 127 -18.26 -19.74 -9.13
C ARG A 127 -17.56 -18.46 -8.69
N GLN A 128 -18.29 -17.35 -8.66
CA GLN A 128 -17.80 -16.08 -8.10
C GLN A 128 -17.69 -16.13 -6.56
N PRO A 129 -16.81 -15.31 -5.96
CA PRO A 129 -16.62 -15.27 -4.51
C PRO A 129 -17.82 -14.68 -3.79
N ASP A 130 -18.02 -15.08 -2.52
CA ASP A 130 -19.02 -14.48 -1.63
C ASP A 130 -18.53 -13.15 -1.07
N ALA A 131 -17.23 -12.96 -0.94
CA ALA A 131 -16.64 -11.68 -0.57
C ALA A 131 -15.28 -11.46 -1.24
N VAL A 132 -15.01 -10.20 -1.61
CA VAL A 132 -13.72 -9.70 -2.10
C VAL A 132 -13.15 -8.75 -1.06
N LEU A 133 -11.90 -9.00 -0.65
CA LEU A 133 -11.19 -8.21 0.35
C LEU A 133 -9.95 -7.57 -0.25
N ALA A 134 -9.69 -6.32 0.10
CA ALA A 134 -8.46 -5.63 -0.28
C ALA A 134 -8.06 -4.59 0.79
N CYS A 135 -6.77 -4.38 1.00
CA CYS A 135 -6.30 -3.31 1.85
C CYS A 135 -6.56 -1.93 1.22
N VAL A 136 -6.83 -0.94 2.06
CA VAL A 136 -7.15 0.43 1.64
C VAL A 136 -6.27 1.44 2.37
N GLY A 137 -5.36 2.07 1.62
CA GLY A 137 -4.73 3.33 1.94
C GLY A 137 -5.38 4.41 1.09
N GLY A 138 -4.73 4.89 0.02
CA GLY A 138 -5.41 5.68 -1.02
C GLY A 138 -6.46 4.89 -1.80
N GLY A 139 -6.31 3.56 -1.90
CA GLY A 139 -7.34 2.63 -2.34
C GLY A 139 -7.25 2.16 -3.79
N SER A 140 -6.14 2.36 -4.51
CA SER A 140 -6.05 2.00 -5.93
C SER A 140 -6.14 0.49 -6.18
N ASN A 141 -5.46 -0.34 -5.39
CA ASN A 141 -5.54 -1.79 -5.52
C ASN A 141 -6.97 -2.30 -5.22
N ALA A 142 -7.59 -1.76 -4.18
CA ALA A 142 -8.95 -2.13 -3.80
C ALA A 142 -9.96 -1.71 -4.88
N MET A 143 -9.86 -0.49 -5.41
CA MET A 143 -10.72 -0.05 -6.50
C MET A 143 -10.52 -0.91 -7.75
N GLY A 144 -9.29 -1.31 -8.04
CA GLY A 144 -8.97 -2.18 -9.17
C GLY A 144 -9.68 -3.53 -9.12
N ILE A 145 -9.78 -4.15 -7.94
CA ILE A 145 -10.50 -5.41 -7.79
C ILE A 145 -12.00 -5.19 -7.57
N PHE A 146 -12.43 -4.12 -6.87
CA PHE A 146 -13.84 -3.87 -6.56
C PHE A 146 -14.65 -3.41 -7.78
N TYR A 147 -14.08 -2.57 -8.63
CA TYR A 147 -14.82 -1.92 -9.71
C TYR A 147 -15.57 -2.91 -10.62
N PRO A 148 -14.95 -3.98 -11.13
CA PRO A 148 -15.66 -4.99 -11.92
C PRO A 148 -16.70 -5.79 -11.13
N TYR A 149 -16.57 -5.86 -9.79
CA TYR A 149 -17.53 -6.53 -8.91
C TYR A 149 -18.66 -5.63 -8.39
N ILE A 150 -18.68 -4.33 -8.70
CA ILE A 150 -19.73 -3.43 -8.21
C ILE A 150 -21.13 -3.93 -8.61
N SER A 151 -21.30 -4.42 -9.85
CA SER A 151 -22.56 -4.97 -10.35
C SER A 151 -22.89 -6.38 -9.84
N HIS A 152 -21.96 -7.06 -9.17
CA HIS A 152 -22.16 -8.39 -8.59
C HIS A 152 -22.70 -8.27 -7.17
N GLU A 153 -23.99 -7.97 -7.02
CA GLU A 153 -24.62 -7.66 -5.73
C GLU A 153 -24.50 -8.78 -4.69
N ASN A 154 -24.38 -10.03 -5.13
CA ASN A 154 -24.19 -11.20 -4.25
C ASN A 154 -22.75 -11.33 -3.71
N THR A 155 -21.80 -10.54 -4.20
CA THR A 155 -20.42 -10.50 -3.73
C THR A 155 -20.23 -9.29 -2.82
N ARG A 156 -19.90 -9.51 -1.55
CA ARG A 156 -19.54 -8.44 -0.62
C ARG A 156 -18.20 -7.82 -1.02
N LEU A 157 -18.07 -6.51 -0.89
CA LEU A 157 -16.81 -5.78 -1.08
C LEU A 157 -16.35 -5.24 0.25
N ILE A 158 -15.15 -5.62 0.70
CA ILE A 158 -14.65 -5.29 2.04
C ILE A 158 -13.27 -4.64 1.91
N GLY A 159 -13.21 -3.35 2.19
CA GLY A 159 -11.96 -2.59 2.29
C GLY A 159 -11.39 -2.66 3.71
N VAL A 160 -10.10 -2.96 3.83
CA VAL A 160 -9.43 -3.11 5.11
C VAL A 160 -8.41 -1.98 5.30
N GLU A 161 -8.68 -1.09 6.24
CA GLU A 161 -7.84 0.06 6.60
C GLU A 161 -6.87 -0.30 7.73
N ALA A 162 -5.87 0.56 7.97
CA ALA A 162 -4.93 0.41 9.07
C ALA A 162 -5.45 1.08 10.35
N ALA A 163 -5.73 0.29 11.37
CA ALA A 163 -6.03 0.77 12.72
C ALA A 163 -4.76 1.16 13.51
N GLY A 164 -3.56 0.99 12.94
CA GLY A 164 -2.30 1.36 13.57
C GLY A 164 -2.11 0.75 14.96
N GLU A 165 -1.84 1.60 15.94
CA GLU A 165 -1.71 1.19 17.36
C GLU A 165 -3.08 1.02 18.07
N GLY A 166 -4.18 1.13 17.36
CA GLY A 166 -5.56 1.09 17.84
C GLY A 166 -6.29 2.40 17.55
N ILE A 167 -7.55 2.30 17.12
CA ILE A 167 -8.38 3.48 16.77
C ILE A 167 -8.47 4.46 17.95
N GLU A 168 -8.61 3.93 19.17
CA GLU A 168 -8.75 4.70 20.41
C GLU A 168 -7.50 5.51 20.79
N THR A 169 -6.34 5.16 20.23
CA THR A 169 -5.08 5.87 20.48
C THR A 169 -4.94 7.14 19.65
N GLY A 170 -5.76 7.28 18.59
CA GLY A 170 -5.60 8.33 17.58
C GLY A 170 -4.45 8.08 16.60
N LYS A 171 -3.64 7.02 16.79
CA LYS A 171 -2.53 6.64 15.91
C LYS A 171 -2.97 5.57 14.93
N HIS A 172 -3.70 5.98 13.92
CA HIS A 172 -4.25 5.11 12.88
C HIS A 172 -4.36 5.85 11.54
N SER A 173 -4.73 5.12 10.47
CA SER A 173 -4.97 5.68 9.12
C SER A 173 -6.34 5.24 8.56
N ALA A 174 -7.30 4.96 9.44
CA ALA A 174 -8.62 4.45 9.06
C ALA A 174 -9.58 5.60 8.68
N SER A 175 -9.38 6.19 7.51
CA SER A 175 -10.10 7.38 7.05
C SER A 175 -11.59 7.14 6.77
N LEU A 176 -11.95 5.97 6.24
CA LEU A 176 -13.36 5.62 6.00
C LEU A 176 -14.07 5.22 7.29
N THR A 177 -13.36 4.56 8.20
CA THR A 177 -13.95 4.13 9.48
C THR A 177 -14.17 5.31 10.43
N MET A 178 -13.21 6.23 10.55
CA MET A 178 -13.16 7.28 11.57
C MET A 178 -13.17 8.70 11.03
N GLY A 179 -12.88 8.90 9.76
CA GLY A 179 -12.76 10.23 9.17
C GLY A 179 -14.12 10.90 8.92
N VAL A 180 -14.04 12.15 8.57
CA VAL A 180 -15.19 13.00 8.22
C VAL A 180 -15.08 13.48 6.77
N PRO A 181 -16.20 13.85 6.12
CA PRO A 181 -16.16 14.40 4.76
C PRO A 181 -15.37 15.70 4.69
N GLY A 182 -14.49 15.81 3.70
CA GLY A 182 -13.69 16.99 3.46
C GLY A 182 -13.02 16.97 2.08
N VAL A 183 -12.04 17.84 1.88
CA VAL A 183 -11.31 17.96 0.61
C VAL A 183 -9.82 17.78 0.86
N LEU A 184 -9.20 16.84 0.15
CA LEU A 184 -7.77 16.59 0.18
C LEU A 184 -7.27 16.31 -1.25
N HIS A 185 -6.11 16.86 -1.62
CA HIS A 185 -5.49 16.64 -2.94
C HIS A 185 -6.42 16.86 -4.14
N GLY A 186 -7.36 17.80 -4.01
CA GLY A 186 -8.27 18.19 -5.10
C GLY A 186 -9.47 17.28 -5.31
N ASN A 187 -9.77 16.36 -4.38
CA ASN A 187 -11.00 15.58 -4.38
C ASN A 187 -11.76 15.64 -3.04
N ARG A 188 -13.09 15.58 -3.11
CA ARG A 188 -13.94 15.39 -1.93
C ARG A 188 -13.92 13.94 -1.53
N THR A 189 -13.68 13.68 -0.24
CA THR A 189 -13.54 12.33 0.30
C THR A 189 -13.78 12.30 1.82
N TYR A 190 -13.57 11.16 2.47
CA TYR A 190 -13.37 11.05 3.91
C TYR A 190 -11.90 11.27 4.24
N LEU A 191 -11.63 12.02 5.30
CA LEU A 191 -10.27 12.29 5.75
C LEU A 191 -10.19 12.43 7.27
N LEU A 192 -9.01 12.18 7.81
CA LEU A 192 -8.70 12.36 9.21
C LEU A 192 -8.28 13.81 9.42
N GLN A 193 -9.01 14.53 10.27
CA GLN A 193 -8.72 15.92 10.62
C GLN A 193 -9.06 16.15 12.09
N ASP A 194 -8.39 17.13 12.67
CA ASP A 194 -8.65 17.61 14.03
C ASP A 194 -9.85 18.56 14.11
N GLU A 195 -10.12 19.07 15.31
CA GLU A 195 -11.25 19.98 15.58
C GLU A 195 -11.13 21.33 14.82
N ASP A 196 -9.91 21.74 14.48
CA ASP A 196 -9.63 22.94 13.70
C ASP A 196 -9.67 22.68 12.16
N GLY A 197 -9.96 21.46 11.75
CA GLY A 197 -10.00 21.05 10.36
C GLY A 197 -8.63 20.83 9.72
N GLN A 198 -7.56 20.77 10.52
CA GLN A 198 -6.24 20.42 10.02
C GLN A 198 -6.13 18.91 9.81
N ILE A 199 -5.37 18.51 8.79
CA ILE A 199 -5.14 17.10 8.50
C ILE A 199 -4.36 16.47 9.66
N ALA A 200 -4.94 15.44 10.29
CA ALA A 200 -4.32 14.74 11.39
C ALA A 200 -3.09 13.94 10.94
N GLU A 201 -2.12 13.81 11.83
CA GLU A 201 -1.03 12.86 11.64
C GLU A 201 -1.58 11.43 11.69
N THR A 202 -1.10 10.60 10.78
CA THR A 202 -1.51 9.20 10.67
C THR A 202 -0.39 8.26 11.11
N HIS A 203 -0.76 7.02 11.38
CA HIS A 203 0.19 5.98 11.71
C HIS A 203 -0.26 4.63 11.13
N SER A 204 0.70 3.92 10.55
CA SER A 204 0.61 2.51 10.19
C SER A 204 2.02 1.90 10.13
N VAL A 205 2.16 0.65 10.56
CA VAL A 205 3.38 -0.14 10.30
C VAL A 205 3.66 -0.30 8.80
N SER A 206 2.61 -0.20 8.00
CA SER A 206 2.66 -0.25 6.54
C SER A 206 2.72 1.16 5.95
N ALA A 207 3.85 1.51 5.31
CA ALA A 207 4.02 2.81 4.67
C ALA A 207 2.98 3.09 3.57
N GLY A 208 2.48 2.06 2.89
CA GLY A 208 1.47 2.22 1.84
C GLY A 208 0.05 2.46 2.34
N LEU A 209 -0.21 2.23 3.64
CA LEU A 209 -1.50 2.53 4.28
C LEU A 209 -1.45 3.78 5.16
N ASP A 210 -0.27 4.38 5.34
CA ASP A 210 -0.06 5.57 6.16
C ASP A 210 -0.48 6.83 5.39
N TYR A 211 -1.81 7.06 5.30
CA TYR A 211 -2.40 8.14 4.53
C TYR A 211 -3.73 8.61 5.16
N PRO A 212 -3.94 9.92 5.36
CA PRO A 212 -5.07 10.47 6.10
C PRO A 212 -6.36 10.60 5.29
N GLY A 213 -6.40 10.12 4.07
CA GLY A 213 -7.55 10.20 3.18
C GLY A 213 -7.73 8.94 2.36
N VAL A 214 -8.64 8.98 1.40
CA VAL A 214 -8.94 7.86 0.50
C VAL A 214 -9.46 8.38 -0.84
N GLY A 215 -9.48 7.54 -1.85
CA GLY A 215 -10.07 7.87 -3.15
C GLY A 215 -11.58 8.18 -3.04
N PRO A 216 -12.10 9.14 -3.82
CA PRO A 216 -13.49 9.59 -3.73
C PRO A 216 -14.50 8.50 -4.10
N GLU A 217 -14.14 7.54 -4.94
CA GLU A 217 -15.02 6.44 -5.29
C GLU A 217 -15.22 5.46 -4.13
N HIS A 218 -14.22 5.27 -3.26
CA HIS A 218 -14.39 4.53 -2.01
C HIS A 218 -15.35 5.23 -1.05
N ALA A 219 -15.23 6.57 -0.93
CA ALA A 219 -16.17 7.37 -0.15
C ALA A 219 -17.62 7.19 -0.66
N TYR A 220 -17.80 7.23 -1.98
CA TYR A 220 -19.10 7.00 -2.61
C TYR A 220 -19.64 5.58 -2.35
N LEU A 221 -18.80 4.54 -2.50
CA LEU A 221 -19.21 3.15 -2.25
C LEU A 221 -19.61 2.91 -0.79
N LYS A 222 -18.97 3.60 0.16
CA LYS A 222 -19.35 3.62 1.56
C LYS A 222 -20.72 4.27 1.73
N ASP A 223 -20.93 5.48 1.18
CA ASP A 223 -22.15 6.26 1.36
C ASP A 223 -23.39 5.55 0.84
N ILE A 224 -23.27 4.83 -0.28
CA ILE A 224 -24.36 4.04 -0.86
C ILE A 224 -24.48 2.62 -0.26
N GLY A 225 -23.62 2.25 0.69
CA GLY A 225 -23.63 0.93 1.32
C GLY A 225 -23.22 -0.23 0.40
N ARG A 226 -22.52 0.04 -0.71
CA ARG A 226 -22.06 -1.01 -1.63
C ARG A 226 -20.81 -1.72 -1.14
N ALA A 227 -19.95 -1.03 -0.43
CA ALA A 227 -18.74 -1.59 0.17
C ALA A 227 -18.72 -1.34 1.68
N GLU A 228 -18.21 -2.32 2.40
CA GLU A 228 -17.94 -2.27 3.84
C GLU A 228 -16.49 -1.86 4.06
N TYR A 229 -16.23 -1.10 5.13
CA TYR A 229 -14.86 -0.73 5.50
C TYR A 229 -14.61 -1.07 6.95
N VAL A 230 -13.51 -1.75 7.19
CA VAL A 230 -13.10 -2.27 8.49
C VAL A 230 -11.62 -1.94 8.70
N SER A 231 -11.11 -2.13 9.90
CA SER A 231 -9.71 -1.83 10.20
C SER A 231 -9.03 -2.96 10.97
N ILE A 232 -7.71 -3.05 10.81
CA ILE A 232 -6.81 -4.04 11.40
C ILE A 232 -5.63 -3.30 12.04
N THR A 233 -5.24 -3.70 13.25
CA THR A 233 -4.09 -3.13 13.96
C THR A 233 -2.75 -3.62 13.39
N ASP A 234 -1.69 -2.88 13.70
CA ASP A 234 -0.32 -3.23 13.32
C ASP A 234 0.08 -4.63 13.82
N ASP A 235 -0.28 -4.97 15.07
CA ASP A 235 0.03 -6.28 15.66
C ASP A 235 -0.70 -7.42 14.97
N GLU A 236 -1.96 -7.23 14.59
CA GLU A 236 -2.74 -8.22 13.85
C GLU A 236 -2.18 -8.43 12.44
N ALA A 237 -1.78 -7.35 11.78
CA ALA A 237 -1.15 -7.42 10.46
C ALA A 237 0.20 -8.13 10.52
N LEU A 238 1.05 -7.81 11.50
CA LEU A 238 2.35 -8.47 11.69
C LEU A 238 2.20 -9.95 12.04
N LYS A 239 1.28 -10.30 12.93
CA LYS A 239 0.98 -11.70 13.25
C LYS A 239 0.60 -12.47 11.99
N THR A 240 -0.32 -11.93 11.21
CA THR A 240 -0.80 -12.56 9.98
C THR A 240 0.27 -12.61 8.88
N PHE A 241 1.14 -11.59 8.80
CA PHE A 241 2.32 -11.62 7.93
C PHE A 241 3.16 -12.88 8.20
N HIS A 242 3.49 -13.15 9.47
CA HIS A 242 4.26 -14.34 9.84
C HIS A 242 3.50 -15.66 9.62
N GLU A 243 2.20 -15.68 9.86
CA GLU A 243 1.35 -16.85 9.59
C GLU A 243 1.31 -17.17 8.10
N CYS A 244 1.11 -16.18 7.25
CA CYS A 244 1.13 -16.33 5.80
C CYS A 244 2.48 -16.89 5.30
N CYS A 245 3.60 -16.35 5.82
CA CYS A 245 4.92 -16.87 5.47
C CYS A 245 5.08 -18.36 5.82
N ARG A 246 4.60 -18.78 6.99
CA ARG A 246 4.78 -20.16 7.48
C ARG A 246 3.82 -21.17 6.89
N ILE A 247 2.59 -20.75 6.60
CA ILE A 247 1.52 -21.64 6.13
C ILE A 247 1.52 -21.72 4.62
N GLU A 248 1.63 -20.58 3.94
CA GLU A 248 1.50 -20.48 2.48
C GLU A 248 2.85 -20.41 1.74
N GLY A 249 3.95 -20.15 2.47
CA GLY A 249 5.26 -19.89 1.84
C GLY A 249 5.30 -18.57 1.07
N ILE A 250 4.36 -17.67 1.33
CA ILE A 250 4.24 -16.36 0.68
C ILE A 250 4.66 -15.29 1.68
N ILE A 251 5.57 -14.41 1.26
CA ILE A 251 5.94 -13.21 2.01
C ILE A 251 5.09 -12.05 1.49
N PRO A 252 3.93 -11.74 2.12
CA PRO A 252 3.05 -10.67 1.65
C PRO A 252 3.63 -9.30 1.98
N ALA A 253 3.25 -8.25 1.25
CA ALA A 253 3.47 -6.90 1.72
C ALA A 253 2.68 -6.65 3.02
N LEU A 254 3.17 -5.77 3.90
CA LEU A 254 2.46 -5.40 5.13
C LEU A 254 1.07 -4.83 4.83
N GLU A 255 0.92 -4.12 3.72
CA GLU A 255 -0.37 -3.67 3.20
C GLU A 255 -1.33 -4.84 3.02
N SER A 256 -0.92 -5.86 2.28
CA SER A 256 -1.74 -7.04 1.99
C SER A 256 -2.01 -7.88 3.24
N ALA A 257 -1.08 -7.89 4.21
CA ALA A 257 -1.25 -8.58 5.48
C ALA A 257 -2.47 -8.08 6.27
N HIS A 258 -2.83 -6.78 6.15
CA HIS A 258 -4.06 -6.25 6.74
C HIS A 258 -5.31 -6.92 6.16
N ALA A 259 -5.38 -7.07 4.83
CA ALA A 259 -6.51 -7.73 4.18
C ALA A 259 -6.59 -9.22 4.55
N ILE A 260 -5.45 -9.92 4.61
CA ILE A 260 -5.39 -11.32 5.04
C ILE A 260 -5.82 -11.45 6.51
N ALA A 261 -5.38 -10.53 7.38
CA ALA A 261 -5.75 -10.53 8.80
C ALA A 261 -7.27 -10.43 9.00
N TYR A 262 -7.93 -9.57 8.24
CA TYR A 262 -9.39 -9.52 8.32
C TYR A 262 -10.04 -10.76 7.72
N ALA A 263 -9.50 -11.33 6.64
CA ALA A 263 -10.01 -12.57 6.07
C ALA A 263 -9.95 -13.72 7.09
N THR A 264 -8.88 -13.83 7.90
CA THR A 264 -8.78 -14.85 8.95
C THR A 264 -9.77 -14.65 10.08
N LYS A 265 -10.19 -13.41 10.37
CA LYS A 265 -11.27 -13.10 11.33
C LYS A 265 -12.65 -13.43 10.76
N LEU A 266 -12.86 -13.14 9.48
CA LEU A 266 -14.15 -13.30 8.80
C LEU A 266 -14.46 -14.77 8.50
N ALA A 267 -13.47 -15.54 8.03
CA ALA A 267 -13.66 -16.92 7.58
C ALA A 267 -14.37 -17.83 8.59
N PRO A 268 -14.04 -17.82 9.90
CA PRO A 268 -14.74 -18.66 10.89
C PRO A 268 -16.23 -18.31 11.07
N THR A 269 -16.65 -17.11 10.67
CA THR A 269 -18.05 -16.66 10.78
C THR A 269 -18.88 -17.05 9.55
N MET A 270 -18.26 -17.60 8.51
CA MET A 270 -18.90 -17.97 7.26
C MET A 270 -19.05 -19.50 7.14
N GLY A 271 -19.98 -19.94 6.32
CA GLY A 271 -20.13 -21.36 5.98
C GLY A 271 -18.89 -21.91 5.25
N LYS A 272 -18.62 -23.20 5.41
CA LYS A 272 -17.46 -23.87 4.78
C LYS A 272 -17.52 -23.89 3.24
N ASP A 273 -18.69 -23.65 2.68
CA ASP A 273 -18.95 -23.53 1.24
C ASP A 273 -18.65 -22.13 0.70
N LYS A 274 -18.32 -21.18 1.58
CA LYS A 274 -18.10 -19.78 1.21
C LYS A 274 -16.69 -19.54 0.70
N ILE A 275 -16.58 -18.66 -0.30
CA ILE A 275 -15.33 -18.29 -0.95
C ILE A 275 -14.98 -16.85 -0.61
N LEU A 276 -13.81 -16.65 -0.03
CA LEU A 276 -13.19 -15.34 0.17
C LEU A 276 -12.07 -15.16 -0.87
N LEU A 277 -12.16 -14.07 -1.63
CA LEU A 277 -11.11 -13.64 -2.55
C LEU A 277 -10.36 -12.47 -1.92
N VAL A 278 -9.09 -12.68 -1.60
CA VAL A 278 -8.22 -11.64 -1.03
C VAL A 278 -7.25 -11.12 -2.07
N ASN A 279 -7.23 -9.81 -2.28
CA ASN A 279 -6.26 -9.18 -3.17
C ASN A 279 -4.88 -9.11 -2.52
N LEU A 280 -3.98 -10.02 -2.89
CA LEU A 280 -2.59 -9.99 -2.48
C LEU A 280 -1.82 -8.96 -3.33
N SER A 281 -1.96 -7.70 -2.98
CA SER A 281 -1.58 -6.55 -3.80
C SER A 281 -0.09 -6.23 -3.84
N GLY A 282 0.74 -6.92 -3.05
CA GLY A 282 2.17 -6.69 -3.03
C GLY A 282 2.95 -7.75 -2.28
N ARG A 283 4.26 -7.79 -2.53
CA ARG A 283 5.21 -8.68 -1.88
C ARG A 283 6.00 -7.96 -0.79
N GLY A 284 6.39 -8.69 0.25
CA GLY A 284 6.94 -8.15 1.49
C GLY A 284 8.47 -8.01 1.54
N ASP A 285 9.21 -8.30 0.47
CA ASP A 285 10.66 -8.13 0.46
C ASP A 285 11.12 -6.70 0.79
N LYS A 286 10.31 -5.70 0.48
CA LYS A 286 10.53 -4.30 0.86
C LYS A 286 10.37 -4.05 2.38
N ASP A 287 9.64 -4.90 3.09
CA ASP A 287 9.24 -4.71 4.49
C ASP A 287 10.15 -5.44 5.49
N MET A 288 11.14 -6.21 4.99
CA MET A 288 11.99 -7.07 5.82
C MET A 288 12.65 -6.32 6.98
N HIS A 289 13.09 -5.08 6.76
CA HIS A 289 13.72 -4.28 7.82
C HIS A 289 12.71 -3.95 8.93
N THR A 290 11.53 -3.46 8.57
CA THR A 290 10.45 -3.14 9.51
C THR A 290 9.99 -4.38 10.29
N VAL A 291 9.79 -5.49 9.58
CA VAL A 291 9.36 -6.76 10.17
C VAL A 291 10.41 -7.30 11.14
N SER A 292 11.70 -7.27 10.77
CA SER A 292 12.77 -7.78 11.64
C SER A 292 12.87 -7.02 12.96
N GLN A 293 12.68 -5.70 12.94
CA GLN A 293 12.71 -4.88 14.15
C GLN A 293 11.57 -5.21 15.13
N ARG A 294 10.43 -5.73 14.63
CA ARG A 294 9.23 -6.01 15.42
C ARG A 294 9.00 -7.49 15.71
N SER A 295 9.68 -8.40 15.01
CA SER A 295 9.39 -9.83 15.11
C SER A 295 10.35 -10.63 15.97
N GLY A 296 11.40 -10.02 16.50
CA GLY A 296 12.46 -10.72 17.23
C GLY A 296 13.29 -11.68 16.36
N LEU A 297 13.09 -11.69 15.04
CA LEU A 297 13.91 -12.43 14.07
C LEU A 297 15.04 -11.52 13.60
N SER A 298 16.30 -11.96 13.77
CA SER A 298 17.45 -11.21 13.33
C SER A 298 17.76 -11.47 11.84
N PHE A 299 18.26 -10.45 11.15
CA PHE A 299 18.90 -10.62 9.83
C PHE A 299 20.18 -11.44 9.90
N TYR A 300 20.77 -11.55 11.07
CA TYR A 300 22.06 -12.21 11.28
C TYR A 300 21.87 -13.58 11.90
N CYS A 301 22.69 -14.53 11.48
CA CYS A 301 22.66 -15.89 12.03
C CYS A 301 23.10 -15.96 13.51
N HIS A 302 23.79 -14.91 14.00
CA HIS A 302 24.32 -14.84 15.36
C HIS A 302 24.14 -13.43 15.94
N PRO A 303 23.73 -13.28 17.21
CA PRO A 303 23.53 -11.97 17.85
C PRO A 303 24.75 -11.05 17.80
N GLU A 304 25.96 -11.63 17.77
CA GLU A 304 27.21 -10.88 17.70
C GLU A 304 27.42 -10.15 16.35
N CYS A 305 26.78 -10.61 15.28
CA CYS A 305 26.81 -9.93 13.98
C CYS A 305 26.02 -8.63 14.00
N GLU A 306 24.98 -8.51 14.85
CA GLU A 306 24.20 -7.28 14.99
C GLU A 306 24.99 -6.15 15.64
N GLN A 307 26.02 -6.50 16.43
CA GLN A 307 26.87 -5.52 17.14
C GLN A 307 28.05 -5.03 16.31
N GLY A 308 28.09 -5.36 15.00
CA GLY A 308 29.15 -4.93 14.08
C GLY A 308 30.49 -5.65 14.31
N ARG A 309 30.48 -6.82 14.97
CA ARG A 309 31.67 -7.66 15.14
C ARG A 309 32.12 -8.25 13.80
N THR A 310 33.41 -8.41 13.59
CA THR A 310 33.95 -8.94 12.36
C THR A 310 33.60 -10.42 12.15
N ALA A 311 33.61 -10.87 10.89
CA ALA A 311 33.36 -12.28 10.56
C ALA A 311 34.30 -13.25 11.30
N ALA A 312 35.48 -12.79 11.72
CA ALA A 312 36.44 -13.57 12.51
C ALA A 312 35.95 -13.80 13.97
N ASP A 313 35.18 -12.88 14.53
CA ASP A 313 34.62 -13.01 15.88
C ASP A 313 33.39 -13.91 15.87
N ALA A 314 32.56 -13.86 14.81
CA ALA A 314 31.41 -14.75 14.62
C ALA A 314 31.84 -16.22 14.47
N ALA A 315 32.95 -16.49 13.78
CA ALA A 315 33.47 -17.84 13.59
C ALA A 315 33.97 -18.48 14.91
N ARG A 316 34.43 -17.68 15.88
CA ARG A 316 34.90 -18.20 17.18
C ARG A 316 33.70 -18.58 18.09
N GLY A 317 32.53 -17.94 17.93
CA GLY A 317 31.29 -18.28 18.70
C GLY A 317 30.60 -19.55 18.21
N ALA A 318 30.80 -19.95 16.93
CA ALA A 318 30.16 -21.12 16.33
C ALA A 318 30.72 -22.48 16.77
N ALA A 319 31.75 -22.51 17.61
CA ALA A 319 32.43 -23.73 18.05
C ALA A 319 31.76 -24.43 19.27
N GLN A 320 30.57 -24.03 19.70
CA GLN A 320 29.82 -24.78 20.71
C GLN A 320 28.85 -25.76 20.06
N PRO A 321 28.84 -27.07 20.46
CA PRO A 321 27.97 -28.06 19.84
C PRO A 321 26.50 -27.80 20.14
N LEU A 322 25.69 -27.78 19.10
CA LEU A 322 24.23 -27.82 19.19
C LEU A 322 23.78 -29.09 19.91
N VAL A 323 23.43 -29.01 21.18
CA VAL A 323 22.67 -30.06 21.88
C VAL A 323 21.25 -30.01 21.34
N ARG A 324 20.92 -30.97 20.45
CA ARG A 324 19.55 -31.23 20.07
C ARG A 324 18.77 -31.75 21.29
N LYS A 325 17.73 -31.06 21.67
CA LYS A 325 16.63 -31.64 22.43
C LYS A 325 15.40 -31.67 21.56
#